data_5ab13986f0ff1b89b422415f5a272dcd
#
_entry.id   5ab13986f0ff1b89b422415f5a272dcd
#
_cell.length_a   1.000
_cell.length_b   1.000
_cell.length_c   1.000
_cell.angle_alpha   90.00
_cell.angle_beta   90.00
_cell.angle_gamma   90.00
#
_symmetry.space_group_name_H-M   'P 1'
#
loop_
_entity.id
_entity.type
_entity.pdbx_description
1 polymer ?
#
loop_
_entity_poly.entity_id
_entity_poly.type
_entity_poly.pdbx_seq_one_letter_code
_entity_poly.pdbx_strand_id
1 'polypeptide(L)'
;VFKQSLMSKVQVSRICRVVVGTVLCLTMVSPLVAAADNVNSLEEKKLLSGITQLDAGDRSAYAVTADGTAWAWGGGYGSIGNGATTPAYTPVKMHIDHVKQISGGYRHNLMLKDDGTVWAVGGNEHGQLGIGTQSSKILVEPVQVQGLTDVKAVSAGGTFSLALLKDGTVWAWGGNEQGELGDDSRKNKLTPVQVKGLPTVLSIAAGSNNSVALGNGGEVWVWGSQQPLGTQKGVILKPTLIKGSGEYRAVDMDGAYGLYGAALRWDGTVWIWNNYIDPYLGEALKPVQVPGLTDVISLTTDSAVKADGTVWQWTVGDKNKINVTQSKGIQNAVSVSKGSRNHYVLLKDGHVLAWGANEFGQTGLGVREIEVSTPQLVKKSIQVLLNGNEMELTMPPLLINNSTYVPLRGVFEQMGVNVRWDVPSRAVVAVKGSTTLILNSVTGQTTVNGKIIATDQKPVFINDSVYVPLRLISEMLGAQVEWDADAYAVRINSNK
;
A
#
# COMPACT_ATOMS: atom_id res chain seq x y z
N VAL A 1 -26.39 7.34 -60.04
CA VAL A 1 -27.55 8.20 -60.22
C VAL A 1 -28.34 8.24 -58.92
N PHE A 2 -28.30 9.39 -58.23
CA PHE A 2 -29.29 10.03 -57.35
C PHE A 2 -30.03 9.16 -56.30
N LYS A 3 -30.35 9.52 -55.08
CA LYS A 3 -30.40 10.78 -54.27
C LYS A 3 -30.80 10.46 -52.83
N GLN A 4 -30.26 11.19 -51.89
CA GLN A 4 -30.85 11.94 -50.75
C GLN A 4 -31.87 11.27 -49.78
N SER A 5 -31.51 11.29 -48.51
CA SER A 5 -32.07 12.16 -47.44
C SER A 5 -33.47 11.84 -46.94
N LEU A 6 -33.62 11.66 -45.65
CA LEU A 6 -34.58 12.44 -44.83
C LEU A 6 -34.35 12.25 -43.31
N MET A 7 -34.04 13.34 -42.67
CA MET A 7 -34.25 13.55 -41.23
C MET A 7 -35.73 13.60 -40.90
N SER A 8 -36.19 13.03 -39.79
CA SER A 8 -37.48 13.41 -39.23
C SER A 8 -37.32 13.92 -37.79
N LYS A 9 -37.65 15.18 -37.64
CA LYS A 9 -37.83 15.93 -36.39
C LYS A 9 -39.05 15.40 -35.66
N VAL A 10 -38.90 15.18 -34.35
CA VAL A 10 -40.04 15.03 -33.44
C VAL A 10 -40.34 16.38 -32.82
N GLN A 11 -41.58 16.79 -32.99
CA GLN A 11 -42.17 18.07 -32.64
C GLN A 11 -42.71 18.02 -31.20
N VAL A 12 -42.31 19.00 -30.38
CA VAL A 12 -42.88 19.25 -29.06
C VAL A 12 -44.14 20.09 -29.21
N SER A 13 -45.28 19.58 -28.77
CA SER A 13 -46.49 20.38 -28.66
C SER A 13 -46.70 20.83 -27.21
N ARG A 14 -46.65 22.14 -26.98
CA ARG A 14 -47.08 22.83 -25.77
C ARG A 14 -48.62 22.90 -25.76
N ILE A 15 -49.23 22.53 -24.65
CA ILE A 15 -50.56 23.04 -24.28
C ILE A 15 -50.43 23.61 -22.87
N CYS A 16 -50.56 24.93 -22.84
CA CYS A 16 -50.74 25.70 -21.58
C CYS A 16 -52.22 25.80 -21.29
N ARG A 17 -52.67 25.45 -20.08
CA ARG A 17 -53.83 26.05 -19.47
C ARG A 17 -53.57 26.32 -17.99
N VAL A 18 -53.67 27.59 -17.67
CA VAL A 18 -53.57 28.19 -16.33
C VAL A 18 -54.83 27.87 -15.53
N VAL A 19 -54.64 27.38 -14.31
CA VAL A 19 -55.61 27.57 -13.22
C VAL A 19 -54.85 27.94 -11.97
N VAL A 20 -55.14 29.11 -11.45
CA VAL A 20 -54.60 29.70 -10.23
C VAL A 20 -55.05 28.88 -9.04
N GLY A 21 -54.10 28.43 -8.22
CA GLY A 21 -54.37 27.86 -6.91
C GLY A 21 -53.04 27.72 -6.19
N THR A 22 -52.76 28.62 -5.25
CA THR A 22 -51.63 28.60 -4.34
C THR A 22 -51.66 27.34 -3.49
N VAL A 23 -50.89 26.33 -3.82
CA VAL A 23 -50.55 25.23 -2.92
C VAL A 23 -49.12 25.43 -2.47
N LEU A 24 -48.96 25.85 -1.24
CA LEU A 24 -47.69 25.86 -0.51
C LEU A 24 -47.25 24.41 -0.33
N CYS A 25 -46.39 23.93 -1.24
CA CYS A 25 -45.76 22.63 -1.08
C CYS A 25 -44.59 22.81 -0.10
N LEU A 26 -44.85 22.68 1.19
CA LEU A 26 -43.82 22.38 2.17
C LEU A 26 -43.25 21.01 1.77
N THR A 27 -42.12 21.00 1.13
CA THR A 27 -41.26 19.79 1.04
C THR A 27 -40.76 19.49 2.43
N MET A 28 -41.53 18.69 3.18
CA MET A 28 -40.94 17.94 4.29
C MET A 28 -39.93 16.95 3.67
N VAL A 29 -38.69 17.36 3.61
CA VAL A 29 -37.60 16.42 3.46
C VAL A 29 -37.68 15.53 4.68
N SER A 30 -38.01 14.27 4.46
CA SER A 30 -38.18 13.33 5.58
C SER A 30 -36.85 13.24 6.33
N PRO A 31 -36.85 13.30 7.66
CA PRO A 31 -35.62 13.21 8.46
C PRO A 31 -34.81 11.91 8.21
N LEU A 32 -35.42 10.89 7.59
CA LEU A 32 -34.78 9.65 7.23
C LEU A 32 -33.78 9.83 6.06
N VAL A 33 -34.03 10.68 5.06
CA VAL A 33 -33.14 10.92 3.94
C VAL A 33 -31.92 11.72 4.41
N ALA A 34 -32.11 12.74 5.22
CA ALA A 34 -31.04 13.52 5.81
C ALA A 34 -30.16 12.69 6.78
N ALA A 35 -30.74 11.72 7.50
CA ALA A 35 -30.01 10.80 8.36
C ALA A 35 -29.19 9.79 7.54
N ALA A 36 -29.71 9.28 6.41
CA ALA A 36 -29.00 8.36 5.52
C ALA A 36 -27.82 9.05 4.81
N ASP A 37 -27.99 10.28 4.35
CA ASP A 37 -26.92 11.06 3.73
C ASP A 37 -25.81 11.41 4.72
N ASN A 38 -26.17 11.73 5.98
CA ASN A 38 -25.17 11.97 7.04
C ASN A 38 -24.41 10.69 7.43
N VAL A 39 -25.07 9.54 7.50
CA VAL A 39 -24.41 8.26 7.81
C VAL A 39 -23.44 7.88 6.70
N ASN A 40 -23.82 8.02 5.43
CA ASN A 40 -22.96 7.76 4.28
C ASN A 40 -21.75 8.71 4.26
N SER A 41 -21.95 10.01 4.55
CA SER A 41 -20.86 10.99 4.60
C SER A 41 -19.87 10.71 5.74
N LEU A 42 -20.33 10.22 6.90
CA LEU A 42 -19.48 9.86 8.04
C LEU A 42 -18.68 8.57 7.78
N GLU A 43 -19.27 7.58 7.12
CA GLU A 43 -18.54 6.37 6.74
C GLU A 43 -17.46 6.67 5.69
N GLU A 44 -17.74 7.55 4.72
CA GLU A 44 -16.80 7.97 3.70
C GLU A 44 -15.57 8.70 4.30
N LYS A 45 -15.76 9.49 5.34
CA LYS A 45 -14.67 10.18 6.06
C LYS A 45 -13.69 9.23 6.77
N LYS A 46 -14.07 8.00 7.03
CA LYS A 46 -13.22 6.94 7.59
C LYS A 46 -12.32 6.26 6.57
N LEU A 47 -12.50 6.54 5.29
CA LEU A 47 -11.80 5.85 4.22
C LEU A 47 -10.52 6.60 3.82
N LEU A 48 -9.48 5.85 3.49
CA LEU A 48 -8.29 6.39 2.85
C LEU A 48 -8.66 6.88 1.45
N SER A 49 -8.37 8.13 1.14
CA SER A 49 -8.77 8.78 -0.10
C SER A 49 -7.70 9.72 -0.66
N GLY A 50 -7.90 10.21 -1.88
CA GLY A 50 -6.94 11.12 -2.54
C GLY A 50 -5.66 10.43 -2.99
N ILE A 51 -5.67 9.09 -3.08
CA ILE A 51 -4.52 8.31 -3.51
C ILE A 51 -4.34 8.43 -5.02
N THR A 52 -3.11 8.66 -5.44
CA THR A 52 -2.70 8.78 -6.85
C THR A 52 -1.75 7.68 -7.28
N GLN A 53 -1.05 7.04 -6.32
CA GLN A 53 -0.15 5.91 -6.57
C GLN A 53 -0.28 4.90 -5.43
N LEU A 54 -0.28 3.63 -5.79
CA LEU A 54 -0.42 2.48 -4.89
C LEU A 54 0.61 1.43 -5.26
N ASP A 55 1.27 0.86 -4.27
CA ASP A 55 2.13 -0.30 -4.44
C ASP A 55 2.13 -1.20 -3.21
N ALA A 56 2.65 -2.41 -3.35
CA ALA A 56 2.70 -3.37 -2.26
C ALA A 56 4.01 -4.17 -2.26
N GLY A 57 4.51 -4.43 -1.06
CA GLY A 57 5.60 -5.37 -0.81
C GLY A 57 5.10 -6.73 -0.33
N ASP A 58 5.99 -7.52 0.27
CA ASP A 58 5.64 -8.86 0.77
C ASP A 58 4.50 -8.83 1.80
N ARG A 59 4.61 -7.99 2.83
CA ARG A 59 3.68 -7.91 3.97
C ARG A 59 3.16 -6.51 4.24
N SER A 60 3.40 -5.58 3.35
CA SER A 60 3.05 -4.18 3.51
C SER A 60 2.50 -3.59 2.23
N ALA A 61 1.72 -2.53 2.36
CA ALA A 61 1.21 -1.75 1.26
C ALA A 61 1.55 -0.26 1.46
N TYR A 62 1.61 0.45 0.37
CA TYR A 62 2.07 1.83 0.30
C TYR A 62 1.19 2.63 -0.64
N ALA A 63 0.93 3.88 -0.29
CA ALA A 63 0.14 4.79 -1.10
C ALA A 63 0.71 6.21 -1.04
N VAL A 64 0.53 6.95 -2.12
CA VAL A 64 0.93 8.36 -2.21
C VAL A 64 -0.29 9.19 -2.59
N THR A 65 -0.48 10.30 -1.89
CA THR A 65 -1.50 11.30 -2.19
C THR A 65 -0.97 12.34 -3.17
N ALA A 66 -1.86 13.12 -3.77
CA ALA A 66 -1.50 14.13 -4.78
C ALA A 66 -0.56 15.24 -4.24
N ASP A 67 -0.54 15.48 -2.93
CA ASP A 67 0.35 16.42 -2.26
C ASP A 67 1.73 15.82 -1.93
N GLY A 68 1.99 14.59 -2.31
CA GLY A 68 3.25 13.88 -2.04
C GLY A 68 3.37 13.28 -0.63
N THR A 69 2.28 13.24 0.15
CA THR A 69 2.27 12.51 1.42
C THR A 69 2.31 11.01 1.17
N ALA A 70 3.22 10.32 1.83
CA ALA A 70 3.39 8.87 1.73
C ALA A 70 2.73 8.17 2.93
N TRP A 71 1.98 7.10 2.63
CA TRP A 71 1.29 6.26 3.59
C TRP A 71 1.77 4.82 3.47
N ALA A 72 1.86 4.12 4.61
CA ALA A 72 2.22 2.71 4.65
C ALA A 72 1.38 1.98 5.70
N TRP A 73 1.12 0.68 5.48
CA TRP A 73 0.45 -0.20 6.43
C TRP A 73 0.87 -1.65 6.24
N GLY A 74 0.49 -2.50 7.19
CA GLY A 74 0.94 -3.89 7.24
C GLY A 74 2.15 -4.08 8.15
N GLY A 75 2.86 -5.19 7.99
CA GLY A 75 3.98 -5.58 8.83
C GLY A 75 5.22 -5.92 8.03
N GLY A 76 6.02 -4.94 7.69
CA GLY A 76 7.17 -5.15 6.81
C GLY A 76 8.53 -4.95 7.48
N TYR A 77 8.83 -5.60 8.60
CA TYR A 77 10.19 -5.56 9.16
C TYR A 77 10.80 -4.14 9.18
N GLY A 78 10.02 -3.13 9.66
CA GLY A 78 10.45 -1.73 9.68
C GLY A 78 10.39 -1.00 8.35
N SER A 79 9.94 -1.62 7.26
CA SER A 79 9.79 -0.97 5.95
C SER A 79 8.65 0.05 5.88
N ILE A 80 7.86 0.20 6.93
CA ILE A 80 6.78 1.20 7.03
C ILE A 80 7.33 2.64 7.07
N GLY A 81 8.56 2.85 7.58
CA GLY A 81 9.22 4.16 7.53
C GLY A 81 8.59 5.24 8.41
N ASN A 82 7.98 4.84 9.52
CA ASN A 82 7.37 5.72 10.54
C ASN A 82 8.09 5.65 11.88
N GLY A 83 9.37 5.26 11.92
CA GLY A 83 10.16 5.12 13.14
C GLY A 83 9.89 3.84 13.92
N ALA A 84 8.98 2.95 13.48
CA ALA A 84 8.60 1.73 14.20
C ALA A 84 8.92 0.45 13.41
N THR A 85 9.10 -0.65 14.15
CA THR A 85 9.20 -2.02 13.60
C THR A 85 7.91 -2.81 13.72
N THR A 86 6.91 -2.26 14.41
CA THR A 86 5.63 -2.92 14.68
C THR A 86 4.69 -2.78 13.47
N PRO A 87 3.83 -3.81 13.21
CA PRO A 87 2.83 -3.73 12.17
C PRO A 87 1.82 -2.60 12.37
N ALA A 88 1.41 -1.95 11.29
CA ALA A 88 0.32 -0.98 11.27
C ALA A 88 -0.93 -1.59 10.62
N TYR A 89 -2.01 -1.72 11.37
CA TYR A 89 -3.27 -2.31 10.88
C TYR A 89 -4.15 -1.32 10.09
N THR A 90 -3.79 -0.05 10.13
CA THR A 90 -4.36 1.02 9.29
C THR A 90 -3.22 1.87 8.73
N PRO A 91 -3.43 2.58 7.62
CA PRO A 91 -2.41 3.45 7.04
C PRO A 91 -1.83 4.45 8.04
N VAL A 92 -0.52 4.54 8.11
CA VAL A 92 0.23 5.55 8.88
C VAL A 92 1.08 6.38 7.93
N LYS A 93 1.31 7.64 8.28
CA LYS A 93 2.22 8.50 7.50
C LYS A 93 3.65 8.00 7.64
N MET A 94 4.38 8.00 6.55
CA MET A 94 5.82 7.79 6.55
C MET A 94 6.53 9.10 6.90
N HIS A 95 7.71 9.02 7.51
CA HIS A 95 8.53 10.20 7.84
C HIS A 95 9.29 10.74 6.62
N ILE A 96 8.57 10.95 5.53
CA ILE A 96 9.07 11.51 4.28
C ILE A 96 7.95 12.24 3.56
N ASP A 97 8.30 13.32 2.86
CA ASP A 97 7.40 14.16 2.07
C ASP A 97 7.86 14.31 0.62
N HIS A 98 7.04 14.95 -0.21
CA HIS A 98 7.30 15.16 -1.64
C HIS A 98 7.58 13.86 -2.39
N VAL A 99 6.90 12.78 -2.00
CA VAL A 99 7.02 11.48 -2.66
C VAL A 99 6.15 11.45 -3.90
N LYS A 100 6.74 11.00 -5.00
CA LYS A 100 6.08 10.82 -6.29
C LYS A 100 5.74 9.36 -6.57
N GLN A 101 6.61 8.44 -6.15
CA GLN A 101 6.44 7.01 -6.33
C GLN A 101 7.01 6.26 -5.12
N ILE A 102 6.31 5.20 -4.70
CA ILE A 102 6.84 4.19 -3.78
C ILE A 102 6.88 2.86 -4.52
N SER A 103 7.89 2.04 -4.20
CA SER A 103 7.94 0.65 -4.61
C SER A 103 8.32 -0.23 -3.44
N GLY A 104 7.45 -1.22 -3.16
CA GLY A 104 7.60 -2.15 -2.06
C GLY A 104 8.33 -3.42 -2.47
N GLY A 105 9.41 -3.77 -1.75
CA GLY A 105 10.12 -5.03 -1.89
C GLY A 105 9.76 -6.04 -0.79
N TYR A 106 10.62 -7.05 -0.60
CA TYR A 106 10.39 -8.08 0.42
C TYR A 106 10.59 -7.55 1.84
N ARG A 107 11.68 -6.81 2.09
CA ARG A 107 12.05 -6.26 3.41
C ARG A 107 12.43 -4.79 3.40
N HIS A 108 12.33 -4.13 2.26
CA HIS A 108 12.64 -2.72 2.10
C HIS A 108 11.67 -2.09 1.12
N ASN A 109 11.62 -0.77 1.09
CA ASN A 109 10.95 -0.04 0.04
C ASN A 109 11.82 1.11 -0.47
N LEU A 110 11.48 1.58 -1.66
CA LEU A 110 12.09 2.72 -2.32
C LEU A 110 11.06 3.81 -2.49
N MET A 111 11.46 5.04 -2.24
CA MET A 111 10.65 6.24 -2.44
C MET A 111 11.38 7.18 -3.39
N LEU A 112 10.75 7.51 -4.50
CA LEU A 112 11.22 8.51 -5.44
C LEU A 112 10.53 9.83 -5.10
N LYS A 113 11.33 10.88 -4.88
CA LYS A 113 10.81 12.25 -4.65
C LYS A 113 10.65 13.03 -5.94
N ASP A 114 9.91 14.13 -5.89
CA ASP A 114 9.66 15.03 -7.02
C ASP A 114 10.95 15.63 -7.61
N ASP A 115 11.97 15.81 -6.78
CA ASP A 115 13.29 16.31 -7.17
C ASP A 115 14.15 15.26 -7.90
N GLY A 116 13.67 14.03 -8.03
CA GLY A 116 14.37 12.93 -8.68
C GLY A 116 15.37 12.21 -7.78
N THR A 117 15.41 12.50 -6.48
CA THR A 117 16.20 11.75 -5.49
C THR A 117 15.46 10.49 -5.06
N VAL A 118 16.22 9.45 -4.69
CA VAL A 118 15.68 8.17 -4.21
C VAL A 118 16.00 8.01 -2.73
N TRP A 119 15.02 7.57 -1.98
CA TRP A 119 15.12 7.26 -0.55
C TRP A 119 14.73 5.80 -0.33
N ALA A 120 15.25 5.18 0.72
CA ALA A 120 15.01 3.78 1.05
C ALA A 120 14.82 3.61 2.55
N VAL A 121 14.07 2.56 2.96
CA VAL A 121 13.85 2.21 4.36
C VAL A 121 13.65 0.71 4.50
N GLY A 122 13.98 0.13 5.66
CA GLY A 122 13.81 -1.29 5.96
C GLY A 122 15.12 -2.04 6.16
N GLY A 123 15.16 -3.30 5.72
CA GLY A 123 16.33 -4.19 5.81
C GLY A 123 17.47 -3.78 4.89
N ASN A 124 18.71 -3.99 5.34
CA ASN A 124 19.93 -3.65 4.58
C ASN A 124 21.01 -4.76 4.66
N GLU A 125 20.60 -5.99 4.84
CA GLU A 125 21.53 -7.13 4.98
C GLU A 125 22.38 -7.38 3.74
N HIS A 126 21.89 -6.99 2.57
CA HIS A 126 22.55 -7.16 1.27
C HIS A 126 22.97 -5.83 0.63
N GLY A 127 22.77 -4.68 1.31
CA GLY A 127 23.05 -3.35 0.76
C GLY A 127 21.89 -2.78 -0.08
N GLN A 128 20.68 -3.35 0.01
CA GLN A 128 19.51 -2.96 -0.79
C GLN A 128 19.04 -1.52 -0.57
N LEU A 129 19.49 -0.86 0.50
CA LEU A 129 19.21 0.57 0.71
C LEU A 129 20.16 1.50 -0.05
N GLY A 130 21.27 0.98 -0.66
CA GLY A 130 22.15 1.76 -1.53
C GLY A 130 22.92 2.89 -0.82
N ILE A 131 23.20 2.75 0.47
CA ILE A 131 23.83 3.79 1.32
C ILE A 131 25.34 3.57 1.56
N GLY A 132 25.98 2.68 0.78
CA GLY A 132 27.40 2.38 0.90
C GLY A 132 27.76 1.40 2.03
N THR A 133 26.79 0.92 2.78
CA THR A 133 26.96 -0.03 3.90
C THR A 133 25.93 -1.14 3.82
N GLN A 134 26.20 -2.24 4.54
CA GLN A 134 25.24 -3.30 4.80
C GLN A 134 25.12 -3.51 6.32
N SER A 135 23.96 -3.94 6.79
CA SER A 135 23.72 -4.16 8.21
C SER A 135 22.53 -5.08 8.42
N SER A 136 22.58 -5.93 9.46
CA SER A 136 21.42 -6.68 9.94
C SER A 136 20.45 -5.80 10.75
N LYS A 137 20.86 -4.59 11.13
CA LYS A 137 19.96 -3.63 11.78
C LYS A 137 18.99 -3.05 10.75
N ILE A 138 17.71 -3.16 11.04
CA ILE A 138 16.65 -2.58 10.22
C ILE A 138 16.65 -1.05 10.43
N LEU A 139 16.62 -0.29 9.33
CA LEU A 139 16.39 1.15 9.38
C LEU A 139 14.89 1.41 9.30
N VAL A 140 14.38 2.09 10.31
CA VAL A 140 12.95 2.42 10.44
C VAL A 140 12.61 3.83 9.95
N GLU A 141 13.65 4.63 9.66
CA GLU A 141 13.57 5.97 9.09
C GLU A 141 14.10 5.97 7.66
N PRO A 142 13.47 6.70 6.73
CA PRO A 142 13.95 6.84 5.37
C PRO A 142 15.35 7.43 5.30
N VAL A 143 16.21 6.85 4.46
CA VAL A 143 17.58 7.30 4.19
C VAL A 143 17.79 7.49 2.70
N GLN A 144 18.57 8.50 2.30
CA GLN A 144 18.81 8.78 0.89
C GLN A 144 19.78 7.77 0.26
N VAL A 145 19.42 7.23 -0.91
CA VAL A 145 20.27 6.41 -1.76
C VAL A 145 21.38 7.26 -2.35
N GLN A 146 22.62 6.77 -2.31
CA GLN A 146 23.80 7.53 -2.77
C GLN A 146 23.96 7.45 -4.29
N GLY A 147 24.48 8.54 -4.89
CA GLY A 147 24.99 8.56 -6.25
C GLY A 147 23.93 8.50 -7.37
N LEU A 148 22.66 8.72 -7.06
CA LEU A 148 21.57 8.79 -8.03
C LEU A 148 20.97 10.20 -8.11
N THR A 149 20.79 10.68 -9.33
CA THR A 149 20.08 11.90 -9.68
C THR A 149 19.22 11.64 -10.92
N ASP A 150 18.24 12.51 -11.17
CA ASP A 150 17.38 12.42 -12.36
C ASP A 150 16.67 11.08 -12.53
N VAL A 151 16.30 10.46 -11.40
CA VAL A 151 15.56 9.20 -11.43
C VAL A 151 14.13 9.44 -11.92
N LYS A 152 13.67 8.58 -12.83
CA LYS A 152 12.34 8.58 -13.43
C LYS A 152 11.41 7.58 -12.76
N ALA A 153 11.94 6.40 -12.38
CA ALA A 153 11.18 5.33 -11.73
C ALA A 153 12.11 4.46 -10.87
N VAL A 154 11.52 3.83 -9.84
CA VAL A 154 12.19 2.87 -8.97
C VAL A 154 11.40 1.56 -8.91
N SER A 155 12.08 0.46 -8.65
CA SER A 155 11.46 -0.85 -8.40
C SER A 155 12.26 -1.63 -7.37
N ALA A 156 11.62 -2.03 -6.28
CA ALA A 156 12.21 -2.79 -5.19
C ALA A 156 11.95 -4.29 -5.36
N GLY A 157 13.00 -5.09 -5.38
CA GLY A 157 12.91 -6.54 -5.48
C GLY A 157 12.97 -7.25 -4.13
N GLY A 158 13.37 -8.53 -4.13
CA GLY A 158 13.53 -9.31 -2.91
C GLY A 158 14.55 -8.69 -1.96
N THR A 159 15.81 -8.67 -2.36
CA THR A 159 16.93 -8.11 -1.60
C THR A 159 17.75 -7.12 -2.41
N PHE A 160 17.23 -6.63 -3.51
CA PHE A 160 17.90 -5.72 -4.42
C PHE A 160 16.93 -4.62 -4.90
N SER A 161 17.49 -3.64 -5.58
CA SER A 161 16.79 -2.43 -5.99
C SER A 161 17.16 -2.03 -7.40
N LEU A 162 16.22 -1.48 -8.14
CA LEU A 162 16.41 -0.92 -9.48
C LEU A 162 16.00 0.54 -9.53
N ALA A 163 16.69 1.33 -10.33
CA ALA A 163 16.30 2.69 -10.71
C ALA A 163 16.41 2.88 -12.22
N LEU A 164 15.43 3.52 -12.82
CA LEU A 164 15.44 4.00 -14.19
C LEU A 164 15.67 5.51 -14.19
N LEU A 165 16.69 5.97 -14.87
CA LEU A 165 16.97 7.39 -15.02
C LEU A 165 16.19 8.01 -16.19
N LYS A 166 16.08 9.32 -16.24
CA LYS A 166 15.40 10.07 -17.32
C LYS A 166 16.04 9.86 -18.70
N ASP A 167 17.36 9.55 -18.75
CA ASP A 167 18.07 9.23 -19.97
C ASP A 167 17.82 7.81 -20.50
N GLY A 168 17.02 7.01 -19.77
CA GLY A 168 16.70 5.62 -20.12
C GLY A 168 17.73 4.61 -19.67
N THR A 169 18.74 4.99 -18.88
CA THR A 169 19.68 4.03 -18.27
C THR A 169 19.10 3.40 -17.01
N VAL A 170 19.48 2.14 -16.75
CA VAL A 170 19.04 1.38 -15.57
C VAL A 170 20.21 1.22 -14.62
N TRP A 171 19.96 1.40 -13.34
CA TRP A 171 20.90 1.23 -12.24
C TRP A 171 20.37 0.20 -11.24
N ALA A 172 21.27 -0.61 -10.65
CA ALA A 172 20.91 -1.70 -9.74
C ALA A 172 21.86 -1.74 -8.54
N TRP A 173 21.37 -2.17 -7.36
CA TRP A 173 22.16 -2.35 -6.15
C TRP A 173 21.49 -3.34 -5.19
N GLY A 174 22.20 -3.75 -4.14
CA GLY A 174 21.75 -4.75 -3.17
C GLY A 174 22.26 -6.15 -3.47
N GLY A 175 21.43 -7.16 -3.17
CA GLY A 175 21.72 -8.59 -3.36
C GLY A 175 21.91 -8.95 -4.83
N ASN A 176 22.86 -9.87 -5.09
CA ASN A 176 23.22 -10.29 -6.44
C ASN A 176 23.62 -11.77 -6.55
N GLU A 177 23.21 -12.59 -5.62
CA GLU A 177 23.60 -14.02 -5.61
C GLU A 177 23.05 -14.78 -6.81
N GLN A 178 21.95 -14.31 -7.37
CA GLN A 178 21.30 -14.89 -8.55
C GLN A 178 21.50 -14.02 -9.82
N GLY A 179 22.40 -13.01 -9.78
CA GLY A 179 22.65 -12.14 -10.93
C GLY A 179 21.59 -11.05 -11.13
N GLU A 180 20.85 -10.71 -10.09
CA GLU A 180 19.73 -9.76 -10.10
C GLU A 180 20.13 -8.38 -10.61
N LEU A 181 21.39 -7.99 -10.41
CA LEU A 181 21.90 -6.68 -10.80
C LEU A 181 22.32 -6.59 -12.28
N GLY A 182 22.44 -7.72 -12.99
CA GLY A 182 22.78 -7.73 -14.42
C GLY A 182 24.17 -7.16 -14.78
N ASP A 183 25.09 -7.14 -13.83
CA ASP A 183 26.42 -6.53 -13.95
C ASP A 183 27.55 -7.53 -14.31
N ASP A 184 27.18 -8.73 -14.80
CA ASP A 184 28.06 -9.84 -15.09
C ASP A 184 28.77 -10.42 -13.86
N SER A 185 28.20 -10.26 -12.70
CA SER A 185 28.74 -10.78 -11.44
C SER A 185 27.64 -11.40 -10.56
N ARG A 186 28.06 -12.01 -9.44
CA ARG A 186 27.18 -12.45 -8.35
C ARG A 186 27.52 -11.76 -7.02
N LYS A 187 28.11 -10.58 -7.10
CA LYS A 187 28.54 -9.83 -5.92
C LYS A 187 27.55 -8.74 -5.60
N ASN A 188 27.11 -8.69 -4.35
CA ASN A 188 26.29 -7.60 -3.85
C ASN A 188 26.95 -6.25 -4.09
N LYS A 189 26.14 -5.22 -4.32
CA LYS A 189 26.57 -3.83 -4.47
C LYS A 189 25.91 -2.98 -3.41
N LEU A 190 26.71 -2.28 -2.62
CA LEU A 190 26.24 -1.43 -1.53
C LEU A 190 25.80 -0.05 -1.99
N THR A 191 26.10 0.30 -3.23
CA THR A 191 25.72 1.53 -3.94
C THR A 191 25.27 1.21 -5.35
N PRO A 192 24.45 2.05 -5.99
CA PRO A 192 23.97 1.84 -7.34
C PRO A 192 25.10 1.66 -8.37
N VAL A 193 24.97 0.65 -9.24
CA VAL A 193 25.83 0.40 -10.41
C VAL A 193 24.99 0.34 -11.67
N GLN A 194 25.52 0.85 -12.78
CA GLN A 194 24.79 0.85 -14.05
C GLN A 194 24.69 -0.56 -14.65
N VAL A 195 23.49 -0.98 -15.02
CA VAL A 195 23.21 -2.18 -15.80
C VAL A 195 23.59 -1.93 -17.25
N LYS A 196 24.55 -2.72 -17.79
CA LYS A 196 25.07 -2.54 -19.16
C LYS A 196 24.36 -3.46 -20.15
N GLY A 197 24.38 -3.06 -21.43
CA GLY A 197 23.86 -3.89 -22.52
C GLY A 197 22.36 -3.77 -22.77
N LEU A 198 21.67 -2.86 -22.09
CA LEU A 198 20.29 -2.49 -22.36
C LEU A 198 20.22 -1.37 -23.41
N PRO A 199 19.17 -1.34 -24.26
CA PRO A 199 18.83 -0.15 -25.04
C PRO A 199 18.30 0.95 -24.11
N THR A 200 17.83 2.07 -24.67
CA THR A 200 17.04 3.04 -23.92
C THR A 200 15.80 2.35 -23.33
N VAL A 201 15.63 2.38 -22.01
CA VAL A 201 14.58 1.69 -21.28
C VAL A 201 13.41 2.63 -20.99
N LEU A 202 12.18 2.11 -21.11
CA LEU A 202 10.94 2.82 -20.81
C LEU A 202 10.38 2.49 -19.43
N SER A 203 10.52 1.22 -19.00
CA SER A 203 9.97 0.70 -17.74
C SER A 203 10.85 -0.41 -17.19
N ILE A 204 10.86 -0.56 -15.88
CA ILE A 204 11.57 -1.61 -15.12
C ILE A 204 10.62 -2.26 -14.13
N ALA A 205 10.85 -3.54 -13.84
CA ALA A 205 10.25 -4.20 -12.69
C ALA A 205 11.23 -5.20 -12.07
N ALA A 206 11.23 -5.28 -10.75
CA ALA A 206 12.05 -6.16 -9.94
C ALA A 206 11.18 -7.23 -9.30
N GLY A 207 11.54 -8.50 -9.49
CA GLY A 207 10.94 -9.63 -8.79
C GLY A 207 11.72 -10.02 -7.53
N SER A 208 11.52 -11.25 -7.03
CA SER A 208 12.28 -11.72 -5.86
C SER A 208 13.78 -11.79 -6.12
N ASN A 209 14.18 -12.42 -7.22
CA ASN A 209 15.59 -12.66 -7.58
C ASN A 209 15.85 -12.45 -9.08
N ASN A 210 15.02 -11.68 -9.73
CA ASN A 210 15.13 -11.40 -11.17
C ASN A 210 14.63 -10.00 -11.49
N SER A 211 15.04 -9.53 -12.64
CA SER A 211 14.75 -8.18 -13.13
C SER A 211 14.24 -8.22 -14.55
N VAL A 212 13.37 -7.28 -14.89
CA VAL A 212 12.88 -7.06 -16.23
C VAL A 212 13.00 -5.59 -16.62
N ALA A 213 13.30 -5.35 -17.87
CA ALA A 213 13.27 -4.02 -18.49
C ALA A 213 12.50 -4.06 -19.82
N LEU A 214 11.74 -3.02 -20.08
CA LEU A 214 11.09 -2.76 -21.35
C LEU A 214 11.90 -1.74 -22.14
N GLY A 215 12.44 -2.14 -23.27
CA GLY A 215 13.16 -1.26 -24.18
C GLY A 215 12.20 -0.35 -24.97
N ASN A 216 12.74 0.68 -25.57
CA ASN A 216 11.97 1.70 -26.31
C ASN A 216 11.35 1.18 -27.62
N GLY A 217 11.78 0.03 -28.13
CA GLY A 217 11.13 -0.68 -29.24
C GLY A 217 10.04 -1.67 -28.81
N GLY A 218 9.70 -1.70 -27.51
CA GLY A 218 8.71 -2.63 -26.97
C GLY A 218 9.23 -4.04 -26.70
N GLU A 219 10.54 -4.25 -26.77
CA GLU A 219 11.22 -5.50 -26.47
C GLU A 219 11.43 -5.69 -24.94
N VAL A 220 11.35 -6.93 -24.49
CA VAL A 220 11.51 -7.29 -23.07
C VAL A 220 12.87 -7.92 -22.83
N TRP A 221 13.59 -7.39 -21.87
CA TRP A 221 14.90 -7.84 -21.40
C TRP A 221 14.77 -8.38 -19.98
N VAL A 222 15.39 -9.54 -19.72
CA VAL A 222 15.36 -10.20 -18.40
C VAL A 222 16.77 -10.61 -17.95
N TRP A 223 17.00 -10.59 -16.64
CA TRP A 223 18.21 -11.12 -16.01
C TRP A 223 17.91 -11.54 -14.56
N GLY A 224 18.90 -12.21 -13.93
CA GLY A 224 18.73 -12.79 -12.60
C GLY A 224 18.38 -14.27 -12.65
N SER A 225 17.70 -14.77 -11.62
CA SER A 225 17.28 -16.15 -11.51
C SER A 225 16.25 -16.51 -12.58
N GLN A 226 16.42 -17.65 -13.24
CA GLN A 226 15.42 -18.23 -14.14
C GLN A 226 14.68 -19.42 -13.54
N GLN A 227 14.90 -19.73 -12.26
CA GLN A 227 14.42 -20.99 -11.70
C GLN A 227 13.37 -20.84 -10.60
N PRO A 228 12.48 -21.88 -10.48
CA PRO A 228 11.83 -22.19 -9.22
C PRO A 228 12.88 -22.45 -8.15
N LEU A 229 12.63 -22.00 -6.93
CA LEU A 229 13.50 -22.19 -5.78
C LEU A 229 14.20 -23.57 -5.76
N GLY A 230 15.52 -23.59 -5.87
CA GLY A 230 16.32 -24.72 -5.43
C GLY A 230 17.28 -25.39 -6.41
N THR A 231 17.43 -24.94 -7.66
CA THR A 231 18.45 -25.53 -8.55
C THR A 231 19.39 -24.49 -9.16
N GLN A 232 20.69 -24.77 -9.17
CA GLN A 232 21.74 -23.85 -9.63
C GLN A 232 21.85 -23.67 -11.17
N LYS A 233 20.94 -24.24 -11.94
CA LYS A 233 20.98 -24.13 -13.41
C LYS A 233 19.99 -23.07 -13.86
N GLY A 234 20.45 -21.95 -14.40
CA GLY A 234 19.61 -20.91 -15.01
C GLY A 234 19.71 -19.54 -14.35
N VAL A 235 20.92 -19.05 -14.16
CA VAL A 235 21.18 -17.66 -13.77
C VAL A 235 21.65 -16.88 -14.99
N ILE A 236 20.99 -15.78 -15.26
CA ILE A 236 21.38 -14.83 -16.32
C ILE A 236 22.07 -13.64 -15.66
N LEU A 237 23.37 -13.52 -15.87
CA LEU A 237 24.19 -12.46 -15.27
C LEU A 237 24.13 -11.12 -16.01
N LYS A 238 23.60 -11.11 -17.24
CA LYS A 238 23.46 -9.91 -18.11
C LYS A 238 22.06 -9.81 -18.68
N PRO A 239 21.55 -8.61 -18.94
CA PRO A 239 20.29 -8.45 -19.65
C PRO A 239 20.24 -9.28 -20.92
N THR A 240 19.21 -10.10 -21.06
CA THR A 240 19.00 -11.01 -22.18
C THR A 240 17.63 -10.76 -22.79
N LEU A 241 17.59 -10.59 -24.12
CA LEU A 241 16.35 -10.32 -24.85
C LEU A 241 15.46 -11.57 -24.87
N ILE A 242 14.18 -11.42 -24.51
CA ILE A 242 13.15 -12.44 -24.73
C ILE A 242 12.83 -12.49 -26.23
N LYS A 243 13.13 -13.62 -26.88
CA LYS A 243 12.85 -13.81 -28.32
C LYS A 243 11.36 -13.72 -28.61
N GLY A 244 11.00 -12.96 -29.64
CA GLY A 244 9.60 -12.75 -30.04
C GLY A 244 8.86 -11.76 -29.14
N SER A 245 9.55 -11.08 -28.20
CA SER A 245 9.01 -9.91 -27.56
C SER A 245 9.07 -8.72 -28.52
N GLY A 246 8.02 -7.88 -28.45
CA GLY A 246 7.87 -6.66 -29.23
C GLY A 246 6.47 -6.12 -29.04
N GLU A 247 6.29 -4.83 -29.27
CA GLU A 247 4.99 -4.15 -29.15
C GLU A 247 4.41 -4.09 -27.72
N TYR A 248 5.23 -4.33 -26.69
CA TYR A 248 4.79 -4.14 -25.30
C TYR A 248 4.94 -2.69 -24.85
N ARG A 249 4.05 -2.25 -23.95
CA ARG A 249 4.04 -0.90 -23.38
C ARG A 249 4.20 -0.86 -21.86
N ALA A 250 4.04 -1.99 -21.19
CA ALA A 250 4.27 -2.15 -19.76
C ALA A 250 4.72 -3.58 -19.45
N VAL A 251 5.50 -3.71 -18.39
CA VAL A 251 5.94 -4.99 -17.85
C VAL A 251 5.79 -4.98 -16.34
N ASP A 252 5.55 -6.17 -15.77
CA ASP A 252 5.58 -6.41 -14.34
C ASP A 252 6.24 -7.74 -14.01
N MET A 253 6.75 -7.88 -12.79
CA MET A 253 7.44 -9.06 -12.29
C MET A 253 6.99 -9.37 -10.86
N ASP A 254 6.75 -10.65 -10.54
CA ASP A 254 6.31 -11.05 -9.20
C ASP A 254 7.41 -10.84 -8.16
N GLY A 255 7.07 -10.11 -7.08
CA GLY A 255 7.95 -9.84 -5.96
C GLY A 255 8.15 -11.01 -5.00
N ALA A 256 7.21 -11.95 -4.89
CA ALA A 256 7.20 -12.94 -3.81
C ALA A 256 7.78 -14.31 -4.16
N TYR A 257 7.54 -14.81 -5.36
CA TYR A 257 7.92 -16.15 -5.78
C TYR A 257 8.61 -16.22 -7.14
N GLY A 258 8.97 -15.08 -7.69
CA GLY A 258 10.02 -14.87 -8.68
C GLY A 258 9.94 -15.57 -10.04
N LEU A 259 8.80 -16.07 -10.48
CA LEU A 259 8.73 -16.90 -11.68
C LEU A 259 7.79 -16.41 -12.76
N TYR A 260 7.01 -15.40 -12.47
CA TYR A 260 6.00 -14.90 -13.38
C TYR A 260 6.29 -13.47 -13.76
N GLY A 261 6.52 -13.24 -15.05
CA GLY A 261 6.48 -11.91 -15.63
C GLY A 261 5.21 -11.73 -16.43
N ALA A 262 4.73 -10.51 -16.47
CA ALA A 262 3.60 -10.11 -17.30
C ALA A 262 3.95 -8.90 -18.14
N ALA A 263 3.36 -8.81 -19.33
CA ALA A 263 3.51 -7.66 -20.21
C ALA A 263 2.17 -7.28 -20.83
N LEU A 264 1.98 -6.00 -21.01
CA LEU A 264 0.83 -5.41 -21.67
C LEU A 264 1.24 -4.92 -23.05
N ARG A 265 0.57 -5.40 -24.09
CA ARG A 265 0.74 -4.90 -25.46
C ARG A 265 -0.03 -3.60 -25.71
N TRP A 266 0.37 -2.91 -26.76
CA TRP A 266 -0.33 -1.69 -27.23
C TRP A 266 -1.77 -1.95 -27.65
N ASP A 267 -2.10 -3.16 -28.11
CA ASP A 267 -3.46 -3.60 -28.45
C ASP A 267 -4.34 -3.92 -27.22
N GLY A 268 -3.81 -3.73 -26.00
CA GLY A 268 -4.52 -4.00 -24.75
C GLY A 268 -4.55 -5.46 -24.33
N THR A 269 -3.83 -6.37 -25.01
CA THR A 269 -3.74 -7.77 -24.63
C THR A 269 -2.64 -8.00 -23.59
N VAL A 270 -2.85 -8.98 -22.70
CA VAL A 270 -1.91 -9.37 -21.64
C VAL A 270 -1.18 -10.64 -22.03
N TRP A 271 0.12 -10.65 -21.82
CA TRP A 271 1.00 -11.76 -22.10
C TRP A 271 1.82 -12.09 -20.84
N ILE A 272 1.97 -13.38 -20.56
CA ILE A 272 2.73 -13.85 -19.39
C ILE A 272 3.82 -14.82 -19.84
N TRP A 273 4.89 -14.89 -19.08
CA TRP A 273 5.91 -15.92 -19.18
C TRP A 273 6.19 -16.49 -17.79
N ASN A 274 6.39 -17.79 -17.74
CA ASN A 274 6.79 -18.46 -16.52
C ASN A 274 7.78 -19.59 -16.85
N ASN A 275 8.53 -20.02 -15.83
CA ASN A 275 9.51 -21.08 -15.97
C ASN A 275 8.90 -22.50 -15.88
N TYR A 276 7.58 -22.64 -15.72
CA TYR A 276 6.88 -23.94 -15.76
C TYR A 276 6.70 -24.48 -17.18
N ILE A 277 6.94 -23.64 -18.20
CA ILE A 277 6.91 -24.08 -19.59
C ILE A 277 8.20 -24.83 -19.86
N ASP A 278 8.18 -26.13 -19.56
CA ASP A 278 9.14 -27.19 -19.82
C ASP A 278 10.63 -26.84 -19.56
N PRO A 279 11.13 -27.09 -18.35
CA PRO A 279 12.56 -26.90 -18.03
C PRO A 279 13.49 -27.86 -18.79
N TYR A 280 12.96 -28.87 -19.49
CA TYR A 280 13.73 -29.88 -20.20
C TYR A 280 13.95 -29.59 -21.70
N LEU A 281 13.17 -28.68 -22.30
CA LEU A 281 13.24 -28.45 -23.75
C LEU A 281 14.26 -27.41 -24.20
N GLY A 282 14.91 -26.69 -23.29
CA GLY A 282 15.93 -25.67 -23.66
C GLY A 282 15.39 -24.55 -24.56
N GLU A 283 14.08 -24.45 -24.74
CA GLU A 283 13.44 -23.41 -25.52
C GLU A 283 13.39 -22.10 -24.73
N ALA A 284 13.74 -21.02 -25.40
CA ALA A 284 13.69 -19.66 -24.85
C ALA A 284 12.28 -19.37 -24.31
N LEU A 285 12.22 -18.66 -23.17
CA LEU A 285 10.97 -18.15 -22.60
C LEU A 285 10.09 -17.52 -23.71
N LYS A 286 8.98 -18.14 -24.02
CA LYS A 286 8.00 -17.60 -24.98
C LYS A 286 6.81 -17.04 -24.22
N PRO A 287 6.50 -15.74 -24.37
CA PRO A 287 5.28 -15.20 -23.81
C PRO A 287 4.03 -15.92 -24.33
N VAL A 288 3.06 -16.18 -23.44
CA VAL A 288 1.77 -16.78 -23.74
C VAL A 288 0.68 -15.75 -23.43
N GLN A 289 -0.25 -15.58 -24.35
CA GLN A 289 -1.37 -14.64 -24.18
C GLN A 289 -2.34 -15.16 -23.11
N VAL A 290 -2.76 -14.29 -22.21
CA VAL A 290 -3.86 -14.55 -21.28
C VAL A 290 -5.18 -14.47 -22.05
N PRO A 291 -5.95 -15.57 -22.13
CA PRO A 291 -7.11 -15.61 -22.99
C PRO A 291 -8.24 -14.68 -22.53
N GLY A 292 -8.89 -14.00 -23.47
CA GLY A 292 -10.06 -13.15 -23.22
C GLY A 292 -9.79 -11.81 -22.52
N LEU A 293 -8.53 -11.46 -22.24
CA LEU A 293 -8.17 -10.15 -21.73
C LEU A 293 -7.79 -9.21 -22.88
N THR A 294 -8.63 -8.20 -23.07
CA THR A 294 -8.45 -7.08 -24.01
C THR A 294 -8.74 -5.76 -23.30
N ASP A 295 -8.34 -4.66 -23.88
CA ASP A 295 -8.58 -3.31 -23.36
C ASP A 295 -8.02 -3.09 -21.95
N VAL A 296 -6.93 -3.78 -21.62
CA VAL A 296 -6.27 -3.66 -20.33
C VAL A 296 -5.48 -2.36 -20.25
N ILE A 297 -5.59 -1.66 -19.11
CA ILE A 297 -4.91 -0.39 -18.84
C ILE A 297 -3.86 -0.48 -17.73
N SER A 298 -3.99 -1.44 -16.83
CA SER A 298 -3.05 -1.71 -15.73
C SER A 298 -2.99 -3.21 -15.47
N LEU A 299 -1.84 -3.72 -15.07
CA LEU A 299 -1.66 -5.13 -14.78
C LEU A 299 -0.68 -5.35 -13.62
N THR A 300 -0.80 -6.51 -12.99
CA THR A 300 0.24 -7.20 -12.24
C THR A 300 0.49 -8.57 -12.88
N THR A 301 1.30 -9.40 -12.24
CA THR A 301 1.59 -10.75 -12.76
C THR A 301 0.39 -11.71 -12.76
N ASP A 302 -0.69 -11.41 -12.05
CA ASP A 302 -1.89 -12.26 -11.94
C ASP A 302 -3.21 -11.50 -11.97
N SER A 303 -3.18 -10.19 -12.17
CA SER A 303 -4.40 -9.36 -12.20
C SER A 303 -4.29 -8.19 -13.18
N ALA A 304 -5.42 -7.71 -13.64
CA ALA A 304 -5.51 -6.60 -14.59
C ALA A 304 -6.76 -5.75 -14.38
N VAL A 305 -6.63 -4.47 -14.71
CA VAL A 305 -7.76 -3.53 -14.86
C VAL A 305 -8.02 -3.32 -16.34
N LYS A 306 -9.28 -3.45 -16.75
CA LYS A 306 -9.74 -3.08 -18.07
C LYS A 306 -10.17 -1.61 -18.13
N ALA A 307 -10.22 -1.05 -19.33
CA ALA A 307 -10.64 0.34 -19.56
C ALA A 307 -12.07 0.66 -19.07
N ASP A 308 -12.92 -0.35 -18.91
CA ASP A 308 -14.25 -0.24 -18.32
C ASP A 308 -14.25 -0.19 -16.78
N GLY A 309 -13.07 -0.23 -16.15
CA GLY A 309 -12.89 -0.20 -14.70
C GLY A 309 -13.16 -1.52 -13.99
N THR A 310 -13.32 -2.62 -14.72
CA THR A 310 -13.44 -3.96 -14.15
C THR A 310 -12.07 -4.57 -13.86
N VAL A 311 -11.99 -5.43 -12.83
CA VAL A 311 -10.76 -6.12 -12.41
C VAL A 311 -10.88 -7.60 -12.73
N TRP A 312 -9.83 -8.15 -13.30
CA TRP A 312 -9.73 -9.54 -13.70
C TRP A 312 -8.48 -10.17 -13.11
N GLN A 313 -8.56 -11.44 -12.74
CA GLN A 313 -7.46 -12.21 -12.18
C GLN A 313 -7.29 -13.51 -12.97
N TRP A 314 -6.06 -14.05 -12.99
CA TRP A 314 -5.81 -15.35 -13.60
C TRP A 314 -4.90 -16.21 -12.74
N THR A 315 -5.04 -17.50 -12.92
CA THR A 315 -4.17 -18.51 -12.35
C THR A 315 -3.68 -19.44 -13.45
N VAL A 316 -2.45 -19.91 -13.32
CA VAL A 316 -1.88 -20.91 -14.21
C VAL A 316 -1.95 -22.26 -13.50
N GLY A 317 -2.80 -23.13 -14.00
CA GLY A 317 -2.99 -24.50 -13.49
C GLY A 317 -2.14 -25.52 -14.23
N ASP A 318 -2.46 -26.80 -14.02
CA ASP A 318 -1.79 -27.93 -14.67
C ASP A 318 -1.80 -27.79 -16.19
N LYS A 319 -0.71 -28.25 -16.82
CA LYS A 319 -0.49 -28.19 -18.28
C LYS A 319 -0.59 -26.77 -18.86
N ASN A 320 -0.19 -25.77 -18.06
CA ASN A 320 -0.22 -24.35 -18.45
C ASN A 320 -1.61 -23.81 -18.82
N LYS A 321 -2.67 -24.42 -18.31
CA LYS A 321 -4.03 -23.90 -18.50
C LYS A 321 -4.21 -22.62 -17.72
N ILE A 322 -4.48 -21.51 -18.42
CA ILE A 322 -4.76 -20.21 -17.81
C ILE A 322 -6.28 -20.12 -17.56
N ASN A 323 -6.66 -19.98 -16.30
CA ASN A 323 -8.05 -19.73 -15.90
C ASN A 323 -8.20 -18.25 -15.54
N VAL A 324 -9.12 -17.56 -16.20
CA VAL A 324 -9.36 -16.11 -16.04
C VAL A 324 -10.71 -15.93 -15.36
N THR A 325 -10.76 -15.10 -14.32
CA THR A 325 -11.97 -14.78 -13.55
C THR A 325 -12.09 -13.31 -13.30
N GLN A 326 -13.32 -12.79 -13.30
CA GLN A 326 -13.59 -11.40 -12.91
C GLN A 326 -13.73 -11.28 -11.40
N SER A 327 -13.05 -10.31 -10.80
CA SER A 327 -13.27 -9.92 -9.41
C SER A 327 -14.59 -9.16 -9.30
N LYS A 328 -15.62 -9.85 -8.80
CA LYS A 328 -16.98 -9.28 -8.75
C LYS A 328 -17.07 -8.12 -7.76
N GLY A 329 -17.95 -7.16 -8.07
CA GLY A 329 -18.26 -6.02 -7.19
C GLY A 329 -17.25 -4.87 -7.27
N ILE A 330 -16.19 -4.96 -8.10
CA ILE A 330 -15.25 -3.87 -8.32
C ILE A 330 -15.61 -3.14 -9.61
N GLN A 331 -15.73 -1.83 -9.52
CA GLN A 331 -15.97 -0.91 -10.63
C GLN A 331 -15.09 0.34 -10.47
N ASN A 332 -14.90 1.08 -11.55
CA ASN A 332 -14.10 2.31 -11.57
C ASN A 332 -12.63 2.10 -11.13
N ALA A 333 -12.09 0.90 -11.25
CA ALA A 333 -10.68 0.66 -11.00
C ALA A 333 -9.81 1.38 -12.04
N VAL A 334 -8.65 1.90 -11.61
CA VAL A 334 -7.67 2.56 -12.49
C VAL A 334 -6.31 1.88 -12.44
N SER A 335 -5.96 1.24 -11.33
CA SER A 335 -4.75 0.41 -11.24
C SER A 335 -4.92 -0.73 -10.23
N VAL A 336 -4.11 -1.76 -10.41
CA VAL A 336 -3.93 -2.88 -9.48
C VAL A 336 -2.51 -2.91 -8.97
N SER A 337 -2.33 -3.37 -7.73
CA SER A 337 -1.05 -3.73 -7.15
C SER A 337 -1.20 -5.03 -6.35
N LYS A 338 -0.10 -5.73 -6.17
CA LYS A 338 -0.07 -7.05 -5.54
C LYS A 338 1.09 -7.16 -4.56
N GLY A 339 0.79 -7.64 -3.35
CA GLY A 339 1.80 -8.18 -2.44
C GLY A 339 1.92 -9.70 -2.61
N SER A 340 2.62 -10.38 -1.70
CA SER A 340 2.79 -11.84 -1.79
C SER A 340 1.48 -12.62 -1.77
N ARG A 341 0.53 -12.21 -0.94
CA ARG A 341 -0.77 -12.88 -0.73
C ARG A 341 -1.92 -11.90 -0.64
N ASN A 342 -1.76 -10.69 -1.16
CA ASN A 342 -2.70 -9.58 -1.07
C ASN A 342 -2.88 -8.93 -2.43
N HIS A 343 -4.07 -8.42 -2.65
CA HIS A 343 -4.41 -7.63 -3.82
C HIS A 343 -4.92 -6.26 -3.40
N TYR A 344 -4.60 -5.27 -4.19
CA TYR A 344 -5.01 -3.89 -3.99
C TYR A 344 -5.50 -3.28 -5.29
N VAL A 345 -6.52 -2.45 -5.20
CA VAL A 345 -7.09 -1.75 -6.35
C VAL A 345 -7.23 -0.28 -6.00
N LEU A 346 -6.65 0.57 -6.82
CA LEU A 346 -6.90 2.01 -6.77
C LEU A 346 -8.15 2.32 -7.61
N LEU A 347 -9.10 3.00 -7.02
CA LEU A 347 -10.31 3.47 -7.67
C LEU A 347 -10.12 4.89 -8.22
N LYS A 348 -10.92 5.25 -9.21
CA LYS A 348 -10.87 6.56 -9.90
C LYS A 348 -11.09 7.75 -8.96
N ASP A 349 -11.80 7.55 -7.86
CA ASP A 349 -12.08 8.56 -6.83
C ASP A 349 -10.96 8.68 -5.78
N GLY A 350 -9.88 7.90 -5.93
CA GLY A 350 -8.73 7.90 -5.03
C GLY A 350 -8.89 7.02 -3.80
N HIS A 351 -9.95 6.21 -3.70
CA HIS A 351 -10.06 5.18 -2.68
C HIS A 351 -9.29 3.91 -3.05
N VAL A 352 -8.97 3.11 -2.04
CA VAL A 352 -8.23 1.85 -2.19
C VAL A 352 -9.07 0.69 -1.68
N LEU A 353 -9.20 -0.36 -2.49
CA LEU A 353 -9.72 -1.65 -2.07
C LEU A 353 -8.55 -2.59 -1.74
N ALA A 354 -8.70 -3.42 -0.71
CA ALA A 354 -7.73 -4.42 -0.32
C ALA A 354 -8.41 -5.73 0.11
N TRP A 355 -7.77 -6.87 -0.19
CA TRP A 355 -8.16 -8.20 0.28
C TRP A 355 -6.98 -9.16 0.26
N GLY A 356 -7.12 -10.33 0.88
CA GLY A 356 -6.10 -11.37 1.02
C GLY A 356 -5.63 -11.53 2.45
N ALA A 357 -4.39 -11.99 2.64
CA ALA A 357 -3.79 -12.21 3.94
C ALA A 357 -3.73 -10.93 4.77
N ASN A 358 -3.98 -11.04 6.09
CA ASN A 358 -4.06 -9.89 6.99
C ASN A 358 -3.44 -10.14 8.38
N GLU A 359 -2.56 -11.12 8.49
CA GLU A 359 -1.89 -11.48 9.74
C GLU A 359 -1.13 -10.28 10.35
N PHE A 360 -0.63 -9.39 9.51
CA PHE A 360 0.15 -8.21 9.89
C PHE A 360 -0.56 -6.88 9.58
N GLY A 361 -1.87 -6.89 9.27
CA GLY A 361 -2.60 -5.68 8.92
C GLY A 361 -2.45 -5.25 7.46
N GLN A 362 -2.03 -6.14 6.57
CA GLN A 362 -1.77 -5.82 5.16
C GLN A 362 -2.97 -5.22 4.43
N THR A 363 -4.19 -5.55 4.85
CA THR A 363 -5.40 -4.99 4.22
C THR A 363 -5.73 -3.56 4.66
N GLY A 364 -5.11 -3.04 5.73
CA GLY A 364 -5.34 -1.67 6.18
C GLY A 364 -6.73 -1.39 6.76
N LEU A 365 -7.47 -2.41 7.16
CA LEU A 365 -8.86 -2.30 7.61
C LEU A 365 -9.03 -2.03 9.11
N GLY A 366 -7.92 -2.03 9.87
CA GLY A 366 -7.95 -1.89 11.33
C GLY A 366 -8.47 -3.13 12.05
N VAL A 367 -8.57 -4.28 11.36
CA VAL A 367 -9.03 -5.56 11.91
C VAL A 367 -7.88 -6.55 12.01
N ARG A 368 -8.03 -7.55 12.88
CA ARG A 368 -7.02 -8.60 13.12
C ARG A 368 -7.41 -9.96 12.57
N GLU A 369 -8.32 -10.00 11.63
CA GLU A 369 -8.66 -11.19 10.89
C GLU A 369 -7.43 -11.69 10.13
N ILE A 370 -7.18 -12.99 10.11
CA ILE A 370 -6.01 -13.57 9.44
C ILE A 370 -6.09 -13.38 7.92
N GLU A 371 -7.31 -13.37 7.38
CA GLU A 371 -7.57 -13.22 5.95
C GLU A 371 -8.87 -12.44 5.71
N VAL A 372 -8.84 -11.57 4.71
CA VAL A 372 -9.99 -10.84 4.19
C VAL A 372 -10.31 -11.39 2.81
N SER A 373 -11.38 -12.16 2.69
CA SER A 373 -11.71 -12.92 1.48
C SER A 373 -12.35 -12.10 0.36
N THR A 374 -12.84 -10.90 0.66
CA THR A 374 -13.53 -10.03 -0.31
C THR A 374 -12.94 -8.62 -0.31
N PRO A 375 -12.94 -7.93 -1.46
CA PRO A 375 -12.46 -6.55 -1.55
C PRO A 375 -13.20 -5.62 -0.57
N GLN A 376 -12.44 -4.89 0.25
CA GLN A 376 -12.96 -3.91 1.19
C GLN A 376 -12.17 -2.61 1.13
N LEU A 377 -12.82 -1.47 1.38
CA LEU A 377 -12.20 -0.16 1.37
C LEU A 377 -11.24 0.02 2.54
N VAL A 378 -10.02 0.45 2.23
CA VAL A 378 -8.97 0.74 3.22
C VAL A 378 -9.39 1.93 4.07
N LYS A 379 -9.22 1.80 5.39
CA LYS A 379 -9.64 2.82 6.36
C LYS A 379 -8.50 3.80 6.65
N LYS A 380 -8.85 5.04 6.94
CA LYS A 380 -7.95 6.03 7.54
C LYS A 380 -7.53 5.63 8.95
N SER A 381 -6.33 6.01 9.37
CA SER A 381 -6.01 6.04 10.81
C SER A 381 -6.78 7.15 11.51
N ILE A 382 -7.17 6.87 12.76
CA ILE A 382 -7.71 7.91 13.64
C ILE A 382 -6.58 8.90 13.93
N GLN A 383 -6.82 10.19 13.72
CA GLN A 383 -5.88 11.23 14.13
C GLN A 383 -6.05 11.54 15.62
N VAL A 384 -4.98 11.86 16.31
CA VAL A 384 -5.02 12.39 17.67
C VAL A 384 -4.46 13.80 17.65
N LEU A 385 -5.28 14.76 18.09
CA LEU A 385 -4.93 16.18 18.13
C LEU A 385 -4.80 16.60 19.59
N LEU A 386 -3.62 17.07 19.98
CA LEU A 386 -3.37 17.66 21.30
C LEU A 386 -3.30 19.18 21.21
N ASN A 387 -4.25 19.87 21.85
CA ASN A 387 -4.38 21.34 21.79
C ASN A 387 -4.34 21.88 20.35
N GLY A 388 -5.02 21.16 19.44
CA GLY A 388 -5.12 21.51 18.01
C GLY A 388 -3.95 21.05 17.12
N ASN A 389 -2.86 20.54 17.68
CA ASN A 389 -1.73 20.02 16.91
C ASN A 389 -1.84 18.49 16.73
N GLU A 390 -1.61 18.02 15.51
CA GLU A 390 -1.57 16.58 15.23
C GLU A 390 -0.38 15.95 15.97
N MET A 391 -0.65 14.82 16.63
CA MET A 391 0.38 14.05 17.34
C MET A 391 0.95 13.00 16.39
N GLU A 392 2.26 12.97 16.26
CA GLU A 392 2.96 11.89 15.58
C GLU A 392 2.96 10.65 16.47
N LEU A 393 2.35 9.59 16.00
CA LEU A 393 2.26 8.31 16.70
C LEU A 393 2.96 7.23 15.88
N THR A 394 3.92 6.56 16.49
CA THR A 394 4.62 5.40 15.88
C THR A 394 3.69 4.21 15.62
N MET A 395 2.57 4.17 16.31
CA MET A 395 1.52 3.15 16.15
C MET A 395 0.16 3.82 16.12
N PRO A 396 -0.73 3.43 15.16
CA PRO A 396 -2.02 4.08 14.99
C PRO A 396 -2.95 3.82 16.17
N PRO A 397 -3.83 4.76 16.51
CA PRO A 397 -4.97 4.50 17.37
C PRO A 397 -5.90 3.43 16.80
N LEU A 398 -6.59 2.71 17.67
CA LEU A 398 -7.52 1.65 17.31
C LEU A 398 -8.90 1.91 17.92
N LEU A 399 -9.94 1.52 17.20
CA LEU A 399 -11.30 1.45 17.76
C LEU A 399 -11.53 0.03 18.28
N ILE A 400 -11.80 -0.07 19.60
CA ILE A 400 -12.17 -1.32 20.26
C ILE A 400 -13.48 -1.06 21.00
N ASN A 401 -14.57 -1.74 20.61
CA ASN A 401 -15.89 -1.55 21.20
C ASN A 401 -16.33 -0.06 21.24
N ASN A 402 -16.18 0.65 20.13
CA ASN A 402 -16.47 2.09 19.98
C ASN A 402 -15.65 3.03 20.89
N SER A 403 -14.58 2.55 21.51
CA SER A 403 -13.64 3.36 22.29
C SER A 403 -12.31 3.46 21.54
N THR A 404 -11.75 4.69 21.51
CA THR A 404 -10.42 4.89 20.93
C THR A 404 -9.36 4.44 21.93
N TYR A 405 -8.52 3.52 21.49
CA TYR A 405 -7.35 3.03 22.20
C TYR A 405 -6.09 3.56 21.52
N VAL A 406 -5.14 3.98 22.32
CA VAL A 406 -3.84 4.48 21.86
C VAL A 406 -2.69 3.71 22.52
N PRO A 407 -1.52 3.66 21.89
CA PRO A 407 -0.32 3.15 22.55
C PRO A 407 -0.07 3.89 23.84
N LEU A 408 0.30 3.15 24.90
CA LEU A 408 0.56 3.74 26.23
C LEU A 408 1.60 4.85 26.20
N ARG A 409 2.65 4.65 25.39
CA ARG A 409 3.68 5.66 25.17
C ARG A 409 3.32 6.53 23.95
N GLY A 410 3.88 7.72 23.89
CA GLY A 410 3.66 8.67 22.82
C GLY A 410 2.57 9.69 23.13
N VAL A 411 1.31 9.31 23.32
CA VAL A 411 0.21 10.24 23.63
C VAL A 411 0.35 10.85 25.01
N PHE A 412 0.45 10.02 26.04
CA PHE A 412 0.44 10.50 27.42
C PHE A 412 1.74 11.20 27.82
N GLU A 413 2.87 10.76 27.27
CA GLU A 413 4.16 11.42 27.47
C GLU A 413 4.15 12.86 26.93
N GLN A 414 3.56 13.06 25.74
CA GLN A 414 3.38 14.41 25.17
C GLN A 414 2.38 15.27 25.97
N MET A 415 1.47 14.66 26.72
CA MET A 415 0.60 15.34 27.68
C MET A 415 1.27 15.64 29.03
N GLY A 416 2.56 15.32 29.19
CA GLY A 416 3.29 15.48 30.43
C GLY A 416 2.93 14.46 31.50
N VAL A 417 2.41 13.30 31.10
CA VAL A 417 2.04 12.21 31.99
C VAL A 417 3.20 11.20 32.04
N ASN A 418 3.64 10.87 33.24
CA ASN A 418 4.58 9.75 33.41
C ASN A 418 3.81 8.43 33.39
N VAL A 419 4.06 7.62 32.37
CA VAL A 419 3.38 6.34 32.18
C VAL A 419 4.36 5.17 32.21
N ARG A 420 3.98 4.09 32.91
CA ARG A 420 4.77 2.86 32.94
C ARG A 420 3.87 1.63 32.97
N TRP A 421 4.40 0.55 32.46
CA TRP A 421 3.85 -0.79 32.67
C TRP A 421 4.48 -1.41 33.90
N ASP A 422 3.65 -1.80 34.86
CA ASP A 422 4.08 -2.50 36.10
C ASP A 422 3.91 -4.01 35.90
N VAL A 423 5.03 -4.68 35.65
CA VAL A 423 5.03 -6.12 35.33
C VAL A 423 4.45 -6.98 36.47
N PRO A 424 4.79 -6.77 37.78
CA PRO A 424 4.27 -7.59 38.84
C PRO A 424 2.75 -7.53 39.00
N SER A 425 2.18 -6.32 38.92
CA SER A 425 0.73 -6.11 39.07
C SER A 425 -0.05 -6.26 37.77
N ARG A 426 0.66 -6.41 36.64
CA ARG A 426 0.08 -6.37 35.27
C ARG A 426 -0.85 -5.17 35.07
N ALA A 427 -0.37 -4.00 35.45
CA ALA A 427 -1.13 -2.77 35.42
C ALA A 427 -0.37 -1.64 34.71
N VAL A 428 -1.15 -0.76 34.08
CA VAL A 428 -0.66 0.56 33.64
C VAL A 428 -0.73 1.49 34.84
N VAL A 429 0.37 2.20 35.08
CA VAL A 429 0.45 3.26 36.08
C VAL A 429 0.73 4.57 35.36
N ALA A 430 -0.17 5.54 35.49
CA ALA A 430 -0.04 6.88 34.91
C ALA A 430 -0.08 7.93 36.04
N VAL A 431 0.91 8.84 36.04
CA VAL A 431 1.05 9.87 37.08
C VAL A 431 1.16 11.25 36.41
N LYS A 432 0.31 12.19 36.86
CA LYS A 432 0.37 13.60 36.47
C LYS A 432 0.14 14.46 37.71
N GLY A 433 1.16 15.24 38.11
CA GLY A 433 1.09 16.00 39.37
C GLY A 433 0.80 15.09 40.58
N SER A 434 -0.27 15.37 41.31
CA SER A 434 -0.70 14.56 42.46
C SER A 434 -1.66 13.43 42.08
N THR A 435 -2.04 13.30 40.81
CA THR A 435 -2.99 12.27 40.37
C THR A 435 -2.26 11.02 39.94
N THR A 436 -2.60 9.87 40.53
CA THR A 436 -2.14 8.56 40.15
C THR A 436 -3.31 7.71 39.68
N LEU A 437 -3.22 7.23 38.45
CA LEU A 437 -4.18 6.33 37.82
C LEU A 437 -3.53 4.95 37.66
N ILE A 438 -4.25 3.89 38.05
CA ILE A 438 -3.82 2.51 37.87
C ILE A 438 -4.92 1.74 37.13
N LEU A 439 -4.59 1.11 36.00
CA LEU A 439 -5.47 0.24 35.25
C LEU A 439 -4.91 -1.19 35.21
N ASN A 440 -5.58 -2.11 35.86
CA ASN A 440 -5.17 -3.51 35.91
C ASN A 440 -5.71 -4.25 34.65
N SER A 441 -4.80 -4.86 33.88
CA SER A 441 -5.19 -5.55 32.62
C SER A 441 -5.86 -6.90 32.83
N VAL A 442 -5.69 -7.51 34.02
CA VAL A 442 -6.25 -8.82 34.36
C VAL A 442 -7.63 -8.67 34.98
N THR A 443 -7.72 -7.89 36.05
CA THR A 443 -8.99 -7.69 36.79
C THR A 443 -9.92 -6.69 36.10
N GLY A 444 -9.41 -5.82 35.23
CA GLY A 444 -10.15 -4.67 34.67
C GLY A 444 -10.36 -3.55 35.68
N GLN A 445 -9.86 -3.68 36.93
CA GLN A 445 -10.06 -2.66 37.95
C GLN A 445 -9.25 -1.41 37.63
N THR A 446 -9.90 -0.27 37.70
CA THR A 446 -9.28 1.05 37.55
C THR A 446 -9.37 1.80 38.88
N THR A 447 -8.26 2.42 39.30
CA THR A 447 -8.23 3.26 40.50
C THR A 447 -7.64 4.64 40.20
N VAL A 448 -8.17 5.67 40.82
CA VAL A 448 -7.63 7.05 40.80
C VAL A 448 -7.34 7.44 42.23
N ASN A 449 -6.09 7.73 42.56
CA ASN A 449 -5.64 8.06 43.94
C ASN A 449 -6.12 7.01 44.96
N GLY A 450 -6.09 5.73 44.58
CA GLY A 450 -6.53 4.59 45.40
C GLY A 450 -8.04 4.35 45.48
N LYS A 451 -8.88 5.22 44.91
CA LYS A 451 -10.34 5.01 44.82
C LYS A 451 -10.70 4.24 43.58
N ILE A 452 -11.53 3.21 43.70
CA ILE A 452 -12.00 2.40 42.58
C ILE A 452 -12.97 3.22 41.72
N ILE A 453 -12.75 3.22 40.39
CA ILE A 453 -13.63 3.80 39.42
C ILE A 453 -14.29 2.67 38.63
N ALA A 454 -15.62 2.73 38.51
CA ALA A 454 -16.38 1.77 37.71
C ALA A 454 -16.13 2.05 36.21
N THR A 455 -15.54 1.08 35.52
CA THR A 455 -15.34 1.09 34.07
C THR A 455 -15.22 -0.34 33.56
N ASP A 456 -15.67 -0.57 32.34
CA ASP A 456 -15.49 -1.82 31.60
C ASP A 456 -14.24 -1.77 30.69
N GLN A 457 -13.57 -0.61 30.62
CA GLN A 457 -12.41 -0.37 29.77
C GLN A 457 -11.13 -0.78 30.49
N LYS A 458 -10.37 -1.69 29.87
CA LYS A 458 -9.09 -2.21 30.39
C LYS A 458 -7.99 -2.09 29.35
N PRO A 459 -6.71 -2.01 29.75
CA PRO A 459 -5.61 -2.08 28.81
C PRO A 459 -5.63 -3.38 28.02
N VAL A 460 -5.23 -3.31 26.76
CA VAL A 460 -5.10 -4.47 25.86
C VAL A 460 -3.67 -4.55 25.32
N PHE A 461 -3.21 -5.79 25.07
CA PHE A 461 -1.89 -6.03 24.47
C PHE A 461 -2.08 -6.31 22.99
N ILE A 462 -1.33 -5.60 22.17
CA ILE A 462 -1.33 -5.74 20.73
C ILE A 462 0.12 -5.64 20.26
N ASN A 463 0.65 -6.72 19.68
CA ASN A 463 2.02 -6.80 19.16
C ASN A 463 3.07 -6.24 20.13
N ASP A 464 3.12 -6.81 21.33
CA ASP A 464 4.03 -6.42 22.43
C ASP A 464 3.88 -4.98 22.94
N SER A 465 2.86 -4.27 22.49
CA SER A 465 2.55 -2.93 22.93
C SER A 465 1.28 -2.89 23.77
N VAL A 466 1.30 -2.07 24.79
CA VAL A 466 0.14 -1.84 25.65
C VAL A 466 -0.69 -0.70 25.05
N TYR A 467 -1.94 -1.00 24.70
CA TYR A 467 -2.93 -0.03 24.28
C TYR A 467 -3.88 0.28 25.45
N VAL A 468 -4.23 1.53 25.58
CA VAL A 468 -5.05 2.01 26.68
C VAL A 468 -6.20 2.89 26.18
N PRO A 469 -7.35 2.88 26.88
CA PRO A 469 -8.49 3.70 26.47
C PRO A 469 -8.16 5.18 26.65
N LEU A 470 -8.12 5.90 25.52
CA LEU A 470 -7.65 7.29 25.47
C LEU A 470 -8.50 8.22 26.34
N ARG A 471 -9.83 8.19 26.13
CA ARG A 471 -10.75 9.08 26.84
C ARG A 471 -10.66 8.87 28.36
N LEU A 472 -10.74 7.62 28.81
CA LEU A 472 -10.69 7.29 30.23
C LEU A 472 -9.45 7.88 30.91
N ILE A 473 -8.27 7.66 30.35
CA ILE A 473 -7.02 8.14 30.95
C ILE A 473 -6.93 9.66 30.87
N SER A 474 -7.23 10.26 29.71
CA SER A 474 -7.12 11.71 29.51
C SER A 474 -8.04 12.49 30.44
N GLU A 475 -9.31 12.08 30.57
CA GLU A 475 -10.29 12.74 31.43
C GLU A 475 -9.95 12.59 32.92
N MET A 476 -9.49 11.40 33.35
CA MET A 476 -9.05 11.17 34.74
C MET A 476 -7.80 12.00 35.10
N LEU A 477 -7.02 12.41 34.11
CA LEU A 477 -5.85 13.27 34.26
C LEU A 477 -6.16 14.75 33.96
N GLY A 478 -7.44 15.11 33.89
CA GLY A 478 -7.90 16.51 33.79
C GLY A 478 -7.93 17.10 32.38
N ALA A 479 -7.84 16.29 31.33
CA ALA A 479 -8.01 16.76 29.95
C ALA A 479 -9.48 16.57 29.50
N GLN A 480 -9.91 17.40 28.55
CA GLN A 480 -11.16 17.22 27.83
C GLN A 480 -10.91 16.43 26.54
N VAL A 481 -11.78 15.45 26.24
CA VAL A 481 -11.64 14.59 25.06
C VAL A 481 -12.91 14.62 24.22
N GLU A 482 -12.78 15.04 23.00
CA GLU A 482 -13.86 15.16 22.03
C GLU A 482 -13.59 14.34 20.77
N TRP A 483 -14.63 13.70 20.23
CA TRP A 483 -14.56 13.04 18.93
C TRP A 483 -14.99 14.01 17.83
N ASP A 484 -14.07 14.30 16.90
CA ASP A 484 -14.34 15.04 15.68
C ASP A 484 -14.61 14.05 14.54
N ALA A 485 -15.89 13.85 14.24
CA ALA A 485 -16.30 12.94 13.18
C ALA A 485 -15.92 13.46 11.78
N ASP A 486 -15.83 14.77 11.59
CA ASP A 486 -15.49 15.37 10.30
C ASP A 486 -14.02 15.20 9.95
N ALA A 487 -13.14 15.33 10.93
CA ALA A 487 -11.71 15.10 10.77
C ALA A 487 -11.33 13.63 10.94
N TYR A 488 -12.24 12.76 11.39
CA TYR A 488 -11.95 11.39 11.86
C TYR A 488 -10.84 11.40 12.90
N ALA A 489 -10.99 12.23 13.91
CA ALA A 489 -9.96 12.55 14.89
C ALA A 489 -10.48 12.56 16.32
N VAL A 490 -9.57 12.32 17.27
CA VAL A 490 -9.80 12.62 18.69
C VAL A 490 -9.07 13.92 19.05
N ARG A 491 -9.80 14.90 19.55
CA ARG A 491 -9.26 16.15 20.08
C ARG A 491 -9.06 16.04 21.58
N ILE A 492 -7.86 16.31 22.04
CA ILE A 492 -7.50 16.35 23.46
C ILE A 492 -7.15 17.79 23.80
N ASN A 493 -7.89 18.39 24.70
CA ASN A 493 -7.61 19.71 25.24
C ASN A 493 -7.10 19.51 26.66
N SER A 494 -5.79 19.61 26.86
CA SER A 494 -5.20 19.55 28.19
C SER A 494 -5.13 20.94 28.76
N ASN A 495 -5.77 21.17 29.92
CA ASN A 495 -5.50 22.38 30.70
C ASN A 495 -4.01 22.37 31.07
N LYS A 496 -3.31 23.45 30.75
CA LYS A 496 -1.90 23.65 31.09
C LYS A 496 -1.69 23.65 32.60
#